data_d60eb79f1d03e8df7234b9d620cf1859
#
_entry.id   d60eb79f1d03e8df7234b9d620cf1859
#
_cell.length_a   1.000
_cell.length_b   1.000
_cell.length_c   1.000
_cell.angle_alpha   90.00
_cell.angle_beta   90.00
_cell.angle_gamma   90.00
#
_symmetry.space_group_name_H-M   'P 1'
#
loop_
_entity.id
_entity.type
_entity.pdbx_description
1 polymer ?
#
loop_
_entity_poly.entity_id
_entity_poly.type
_entity_poly.pdbx_seq_one_letter_code
_entity_poly.pdbx_strand_id
1 'polypeptide(L)'
;MKFNGLALRSAGEGPLLLLLHGLGSSSLDWQAQIERFSEHYRVVALDLRGHGQSMQEGPFDVATLAADVVSWLDEQPEPAWVVGLSLGAMVALELALQLPHKVQGLVLVNGFSEFLLETPKEQERYAQRLKWLRWFGMRPLAWWLGRELFPGPDLAQVRHTFRLRFVRNKKKTYKALLEALPGWSVRARLGSIWQPVAIISTSHDYLPLAKRVEQFAALPNATIHTPNGHHAWPAEDPSGFNHLLHRILETH
;
A
#
# COMPACT_ATOMS: atom_id res chain seq x y z
N MET A 1 17.02 -3.25 -9.46
CA MET A 1 17.59 -4.46 -8.81
C MET A 1 16.54 -5.55 -8.66
N LYS A 2 16.96 -6.80 -8.38
CA LYS A 2 16.05 -7.90 -8.02
C LYS A 2 16.62 -8.72 -6.86
N PHE A 3 15.74 -9.18 -5.97
CA PHE A 3 16.03 -10.06 -4.86
C PHE A 3 14.99 -11.19 -4.82
N ASN A 4 15.41 -12.45 -4.97
CA ASN A 4 14.52 -13.63 -4.96
C ASN A 4 13.23 -13.45 -5.81
N GLY A 5 13.36 -12.82 -6.98
CA GLY A 5 12.23 -12.53 -7.87
C GLY A 5 11.45 -11.25 -7.56
N LEU A 6 11.70 -10.57 -6.46
CA LEU A 6 11.18 -9.23 -6.18
C LEU A 6 12.03 -8.16 -6.87
N ALA A 7 11.40 -7.30 -7.64
CA ALA A 7 12.04 -6.12 -8.18
C ALA A 7 11.97 -4.96 -7.18
N LEU A 8 13.02 -4.17 -7.14
CA LEU A 8 13.10 -3.03 -6.24
C LEU A 8 13.78 -1.84 -6.90
N ARG A 9 13.44 -0.66 -6.40
CA ARG A 9 14.13 0.61 -6.67
C ARG A 9 14.72 1.09 -5.36
N SER A 10 15.97 1.53 -5.38
CA SER A 10 16.63 2.07 -4.19
C SER A 10 17.37 3.34 -4.55
N ALA A 11 17.37 4.29 -3.61
CA ALA A 11 18.16 5.53 -3.70
C ALA A 11 18.50 6.01 -2.29
N GLY A 12 19.60 6.76 -2.18
CA GLY A 12 20.08 7.34 -0.93
C GLY A 12 20.82 6.35 -0.03
N GLU A 13 21.30 6.88 1.08
CA GLU A 13 22.01 6.17 2.15
C GLU A 13 21.41 6.60 3.50
N GLY A 14 21.70 5.84 4.59
CA GLY A 14 21.19 6.12 5.93
C GLY A 14 20.13 5.11 6.39
N PRO A 15 19.28 5.47 7.37
CA PRO A 15 18.24 4.59 7.89
C PRO A 15 17.29 4.07 6.80
N LEU A 16 16.81 2.84 6.94
CA LEU A 16 15.99 2.20 5.92
C LEU A 16 14.54 2.70 5.95
N LEU A 17 14.07 3.25 4.80
CA LEU A 17 12.68 3.59 4.54
C LEU A 17 12.14 2.68 3.44
N LEU A 18 11.27 1.72 3.82
CA LEU A 18 10.65 0.75 2.93
C LEU A 18 9.27 1.23 2.48
N LEU A 19 9.04 1.27 1.17
CA LEU A 19 7.79 1.73 0.56
C LEU A 19 7.08 0.57 -0.16
N LEU A 20 5.82 0.28 0.25
CA LEU A 20 4.98 -0.79 -0.27
C LEU A 20 3.72 -0.22 -0.93
N HIS A 21 3.55 -0.48 -2.22
CA HIS A 21 2.48 0.07 -3.04
C HIS A 21 1.15 -0.68 -2.90
N GLY A 22 0.06 -0.08 -3.42
CA GLY A 22 -1.28 -0.66 -3.45
C GLY A 22 -1.53 -1.64 -4.61
N LEU A 23 -2.69 -2.30 -4.59
CA LEU A 23 -3.12 -3.26 -5.61
C LEU A 23 -3.16 -2.63 -7.01
N GLY A 24 -2.46 -3.23 -7.95
CA GLY A 24 -2.37 -2.78 -9.35
C GLY A 24 -1.38 -1.64 -9.60
N SER A 25 -0.61 -1.26 -8.58
CA SER A 25 0.43 -0.24 -8.62
C SER A 25 1.83 -0.87 -8.77
N SER A 26 2.88 -0.11 -8.49
CA SER A 26 4.28 -0.57 -8.47
C SER A 26 5.17 0.44 -7.72
N SER A 27 6.44 0.10 -7.54
CA SER A 27 7.47 1.00 -7.01
C SER A 27 7.59 2.34 -7.74
N LEU A 28 7.11 2.42 -8.98
CA LEU A 28 7.10 3.65 -9.78
C LEU A 28 6.19 4.75 -9.19
N ASP A 29 5.18 4.36 -8.41
CA ASP A 29 4.23 5.33 -7.84
C ASP A 29 4.81 6.06 -6.61
N TRP A 30 5.96 5.58 -6.11
CA TRP A 30 6.72 6.19 -5.03
C TRP A 30 7.85 7.13 -5.49
N GLN A 31 7.90 7.52 -6.78
CA GLN A 31 9.00 8.32 -7.33
C GLN A 31 9.24 9.62 -6.56
N ALA A 32 8.19 10.37 -6.24
CA ALA A 32 8.29 11.62 -5.50
C ALA A 32 8.77 11.44 -4.05
N GLN A 33 8.45 10.30 -3.43
CA GLN A 33 8.93 9.94 -2.10
C GLN A 33 10.40 9.52 -2.15
N ILE A 34 10.78 8.71 -3.13
CA ILE A 34 12.18 8.32 -3.35
C ILE A 34 13.05 9.58 -3.52
N GLU A 35 12.66 10.51 -4.40
CA GLU A 35 13.40 11.76 -4.65
C GLU A 35 13.53 12.61 -3.39
N ARG A 36 12.44 12.74 -2.61
CA ARG A 36 12.43 13.60 -1.41
C ARG A 36 13.23 13.03 -0.25
N PHE A 37 13.12 11.71 -0.01
CA PHE A 37 13.67 11.10 1.20
C PHE A 37 15.07 10.50 1.00
N SER A 38 15.55 10.32 -0.24
CA SER A 38 16.89 9.78 -0.52
C SER A 38 18.05 10.69 -0.05
N GLU A 39 17.77 11.92 0.34
CA GLU A 39 18.78 12.82 0.93
C GLU A 39 19.18 12.38 2.36
N HIS A 40 18.29 11.69 3.08
CA HIS A 40 18.47 11.34 4.51
C HIS A 40 18.20 9.87 4.84
N TYR A 41 17.63 9.12 3.90
CA TYR A 41 17.25 7.71 4.07
C TYR A 41 17.74 6.87 2.90
N ARG A 42 18.05 5.64 3.18
CA ARG A 42 18.11 4.60 2.15
C ARG A 42 16.67 4.18 1.84
N VAL A 43 16.10 4.82 0.82
CA VAL A 43 14.71 4.55 0.40
C VAL A 43 14.68 3.35 -0.51
N VAL A 44 13.85 2.36 -0.18
CA VAL A 44 13.62 1.17 -1.00
C VAL A 44 12.12 1.03 -1.29
N ALA A 45 11.75 1.05 -2.56
CA ALA A 45 10.39 0.75 -3.01
C ALA A 45 10.36 -0.61 -3.70
N LEU A 46 9.60 -1.56 -3.17
CA LEU A 46 9.45 -2.90 -3.72
C LEU A 46 8.27 -2.96 -4.69
N ASP A 47 8.44 -3.72 -5.78
CA ASP A 47 7.30 -4.26 -6.52
C ASP A 47 6.84 -5.54 -5.81
N LEU A 48 5.65 -5.54 -5.23
CA LEU A 48 5.09 -6.73 -4.59
C LEU A 48 4.86 -7.84 -5.63
N ARG A 49 4.89 -9.11 -5.20
CA ARG A 49 4.57 -10.26 -6.07
C ARG A 49 3.32 -9.98 -6.91
N GLY A 50 3.39 -10.33 -8.19
CA GLY A 50 2.30 -10.09 -9.13
C GLY A 50 2.22 -8.67 -9.70
N HIS A 51 3.11 -7.76 -9.28
CA HIS A 51 3.13 -6.37 -9.72
C HIS A 51 4.46 -5.99 -10.37
N GLY A 52 4.42 -4.91 -11.15
CA GLY A 52 5.61 -4.30 -11.74
C GLY A 52 6.50 -5.30 -12.46
N GLN A 53 7.75 -5.38 -12.06
CA GLN A 53 8.76 -6.29 -12.60
C GLN A 53 9.05 -7.48 -11.69
N SER A 54 8.30 -7.65 -10.60
CA SER A 54 8.41 -8.79 -9.71
C SER A 54 7.84 -10.06 -10.31
N MET A 55 8.10 -11.21 -9.66
CA MET A 55 7.58 -12.51 -10.07
C MET A 55 6.05 -12.47 -10.24
N GLN A 56 5.57 -13.15 -11.29
CA GLN A 56 4.17 -13.12 -11.70
C GLN A 56 3.43 -14.44 -11.38
N GLU A 57 4.03 -15.26 -10.53
CA GLU A 57 3.49 -16.56 -10.12
C GLU A 57 2.96 -16.49 -8.68
N GLY A 58 1.84 -17.18 -8.44
CA GLY A 58 1.16 -17.22 -7.13
C GLY A 58 1.75 -18.26 -6.18
N PRO A 59 1.22 -18.37 -4.96
CA PRO A 59 -0.02 -17.73 -4.48
C PRO A 59 0.09 -16.21 -4.31
N PHE A 60 -1.09 -15.53 -4.21
CA PHE A 60 -1.18 -14.06 -4.20
C PHE A 60 -1.92 -13.52 -2.97
N ASP A 61 -2.10 -14.33 -1.93
CA ASP A 61 -2.67 -13.86 -0.67
C ASP A 61 -1.70 -12.91 0.09
N VAL A 62 -2.25 -12.11 1.00
CA VAL A 62 -1.49 -11.08 1.71
C VAL A 62 -0.34 -11.68 2.52
N ALA A 63 -0.55 -12.86 3.13
CA ALA A 63 0.48 -13.53 3.92
C ALA A 63 1.69 -13.94 3.06
N THR A 64 1.44 -14.46 1.85
CA THR A 64 2.50 -14.79 0.88
C THR A 64 3.24 -13.54 0.41
N LEU A 65 2.51 -12.45 0.11
CA LEU A 65 3.14 -11.19 -0.27
C LEU A 65 4.04 -10.66 0.88
N ALA A 66 3.57 -10.78 2.12
CA ALA A 66 4.34 -10.40 3.29
C ALA A 66 5.58 -11.28 3.48
N ALA A 67 5.48 -12.60 3.30
CA ALA A 67 6.61 -13.53 3.41
C ALA A 67 7.74 -13.20 2.41
N ASP A 68 7.41 -12.75 1.22
CA ASP A 68 8.43 -12.25 0.26
C ASP A 68 9.17 -11.03 0.80
N VAL A 69 8.44 -10.07 1.42
CA VAL A 69 9.03 -8.86 2.01
C VAL A 69 9.82 -9.21 3.27
N VAL A 70 9.34 -10.14 4.10
CA VAL A 70 10.05 -10.70 5.25
C VAL A 70 11.39 -11.25 4.82
N SER A 71 11.42 -12.12 3.79
CA SER A 71 12.65 -12.71 3.27
C SER A 71 13.67 -11.67 2.82
N TRP A 72 13.20 -10.57 2.23
CA TRP A 72 14.07 -9.48 1.83
C TRP A 72 14.54 -8.64 3.03
N LEU A 73 13.63 -8.28 3.94
CA LEU A 73 13.94 -7.39 5.07
C LEU A 73 14.84 -8.06 6.11
N ASP A 74 14.71 -9.38 6.31
CA ASP A 74 15.52 -10.13 7.26
C ASP A 74 17.02 -10.09 6.91
N GLU A 75 17.34 -10.01 5.61
CA GLU A 75 18.72 -9.86 5.13
C GLU A 75 19.28 -8.43 5.26
N GLN A 76 18.43 -7.45 5.60
CA GLN A 76 18.92 -6.07 5.77
C GLN A 76 19.58 -5.93 7.15
N PRO A 77 20.70 -5.18 7.25
CA PRO A 77 21.41 -4.99 8.52
C PRO A 77 20.58 -4.24 9.56
N GLU A 78 19.70 -3.33 9.12
CA GLU A 78 18.98 -2.39 9.96
C GLU A 78 17.46 -2.60 9.89
N PRO A 79 16.73 -2.31 10.98
CA PRO A 79 15.28 -2.26 10.94
C PRO A 79 14.79 -1.10 10.05
N ALA A 80 13.58 -1.23 9.52
CA ALA A 80 13.00 -0.28 8.59
C ALA A 80 11.81 0.48 9.17
N TRP A 81 11.66 1.75 8.82
CA TRP A 81 10.35 2.37 8.72
C TRP A 81 9.63 1.83 7.50
N VAL A 82 8.41 1.33 7.68
CA VAL A 82 7.63 0.73 6.61
C VAL A 82 6.40 1.57 6.30
N VAL A 83 6.36 2.11 5.10
CA VAL A 83 5.22 2.89 4.58
C VAL A 83 4.44 2.01 3.61
N GLY A 84 3.19 1.74 3.91
CA GLY A 84 2.31 0.92 3.07
C GLY A 84 1.05 1.67 2.63
N LEU A 85 0.74 1.62 1.34
CA LEU A 85 -0.51 2.14 0.78
C LEU A 85 -1.49 1.00 0.51
N SER A 86 -2.69 1.04 1.09
CA SER A 86 -3.79 0.09 0.79
C SER A 86 -3.33 -1.38 0.97
N LEU A 87 -3.18 -2.18 -0.08
CA LEU A 87 -2.59 -3.53 -0.04
C LEU A 87 -1.20 -3.52 0.62
N GLY A 88 -0.37 -2.52 0.34
CA GLY A 88 0.93 -2.36 0.97
C GLY A 88 0.86 -2.17 2.49
N ALA A 89 -0.22 -1.54 3.01
CA ALA A 89 -0.46 -1.43 4.44
C ALA A 89 -0.87 -2.77 5.07
N MET A 90 -1.66 -3.60 4.35
CA MET A 90 -1.97 -4.97 4.79
C MET A 90 -0.70 -5.83 4.89
N VAL A 91 0.18 -5.73 3.89
CA VAL A 91 1.50 -6.40 3.88
C VAL A 91 2.38 -5.87 5.01
N ALA A 92 2.40 -4.56 5.28
CA ALA A 92 3.17 -3.96 6.37
C ALA A 92 2.73 -4.45 7.76
N LEU A 93 1.42 -4.65 7.97
CA LEU A 93 0.90 -5.24 9.22
C LEU A 93 1.36 -6.69 9.39
N GLU A 94 1.24 -7.52 8.36
CA GLU A 94 1.74 -8.90 8.41
C GLU A 94 3.26 -8.94 8.64
N LEU A 95 4.01 -8.04 8.01
CA LEU A 95 5.45 -7.90 8.19
C LEU A 95 5.81 -7.60 9.65
N ALA A 96 5.14 -6.64 10.28
CA ALA A 96 5.37 -6.29 11.68
C ALA A 96 5.02 -7.44 12.65
N LEU A 97 4.02 -8.26 12.30
CA LEU A 97 3.65 -9.44 13.07
C LEU A 97 4.64 -10.61 12.90
N GLN A 98 5.22 -10.78 11.72
CA GLN A 98 6.13 -11.89 11.41
C GLN A 98 7.58 -11.57 11.75
N LEU A 99 8.01 -10.31 11.62
CA LEU A 99 9.39 -9.89 11.79
C LEU A 99 9.49 -8.59 12.63
N PRO A 100 8.96 -8.57 13.87
CA PRO A 100 8.81 -7.35 14.66
C PRO A 100 10.13 -6.62 14.95
N HIS A 101 11.23 -7.34 15.09
CA HIS A 101 12.55 -6.77 15.39
C HIS A 101 13.21 -6.05 14.21
N LYS A 102 12.69 -6.23 12.98
CA LYS A 102 13.15 -5.55 11.76
C LYS A 102 12.23 -4.40 11.35
N VAL A 103 11.17 -4.14 12.10
CA VAL A 103 10.25 -3.02 11.85
C VAL A 103 10.43 -1.97 12.95
N GLN A 104 10.98 -0.80 12.59
CA GLN A 104 11.15 0.32 13.49
C GLN A 104 9.82 1.02 13.76
N GLY A 105 8.98 1.19 12.73
CA GLY A 105 7.66 1.78 12.80
C GLY A 105 6.88 1.61 11.51
N LEU A 106 5.58 1.90 11.55
CA LEU A 106 4.66 1.74 10.44
C LEU A 106 3.99 3.07 10.08
N VAL A 107 3.83 3.31 8.78
CA VAL A 107 2.95 4.36 8.24
C VAL A 107 1.93 3.69 7.31
N LEU A 108 0.70 3.55 7.79
CA LEU A 108 -0.38 2.85 7.11
C LEU A 108 -1.29 3.86 6.39
N VAL A 109 -1.16 3.96 5.08
CA VAL A 109 -1.89 4.93 4.26
C VAL A 109 -3.13 4.27 3.66
N ASN A 110 -4.30 4.73 4.04
CA ASN A 110 -5.59 4.23 3.55
C ASN A 110 -5.66 2.69 3.54
N GLY A 111 -5.07 2.09 4.59
CA GLY A 111 -4.99 0.65 4.76
C GLY A 111 -6.18 0.08 5.51
N PHE A 112 -6.13 -1.25 5.66
CA PHE A 112 -7.12 -2.04 6.36
C PHE A 112 -6.41 -3.02 7.30
N SER A 113 -7.00 -3.33 8.46
CA SER A 113 -6.56 -4.45 9.31
C SER A 113 -7.32 -5.74 8.99
N GLU A 114 -8.37 -5.62 8.18
CA GLU A 114 -9.18 -6.71 7.67
C GLU A 114 -9.87 -6.31 6.36
N PHE A 115 -10.07 -7.26 5.47
CA PHE A 115 -10.77 -7.06 4.20
C PHE A 115 -12.00 -7.98 4.15
N LEU A 116 -13.03 -7.57 4.90
CA LEU A 116 -14.31 -8.25 4.97
C LEU A 116 -15.34 -7.48 4.13
N LEU A 117 -16.10 -8.20 3.31
CA LEU A 117 -17.18 -7.64 2.50
C LEU A 117 -18.49 -7.72 3.28
N GLU A 118 -18.62 -6.91 4.32
CA GLU A 118 -19.72 -6.99 5.30
C GLU A 118 -20.99 -6.31 4.80
N THR A 119 -20.86 -5.20 4.10
CA THR A 119 -22.01 -4.41 3.64
C THR A 119 -22.35 -4.72 2.19
N PRO A 120 -23.65 -4.62 1.80
CA PRO A 120 -24.08 -4.77 0.40
C PRO A 120 -23.30 -3.84 -0.55
N LYS A 121 -22.97 -2.62 -0.11
CA LYS A 121 -22.20 -1.65 -0.89
C LYS A 121 -20.78 -2.11 -1.16
N GLU A 122 -20.10 -2.69 -0.18
CA GLU A 122 -18.74 -3.26 -0.34
C GLU A 122 -18.77 -4.45 -1.28
N GLN A 123 -19.76 -5.35 -1.11
CA GLN A 123 -19.96 -6.51 -1.98
C GLN A 123 -20.23 -6.11 -3.41
N GLU A 124 -21.12 -5.14 -3.63
CA GLU A 124 -21.45 -4.63 -4.96
C GLU A 124 -20.24 -3.99 -5.64
N ARG A 125 -19.49 -3.13 -4.92
CA ARG A 125 -18.28 -2.49 -5.44
C ARG A 125 -17.22 -3.51 -5.83
N TYR A 126 -17.01 -4.53 -5.00
CA TYR A 126 -16.08 -5.63 -5.27
C TYR A 126 -16.53 -6.43 -6.50
N ALA A 127 -17.79 -6.83 -6.55
CA ALA A 127 -18.38 -7.56 -7.69
C ALA A 127 -18.31 -6.75 -8.99
N GLN A 128 -18.58 -5.44 -8.92
CA GLN A 128 -18.48 -4.52 -10.05
C GLN A 128 -17.05 -4.46 -10.58
N ARG A 129 -16.03 -4.38 -9.70
CA ARG A 129 -14.62 -4.40 -10.09
C ARG A 129 -14.23 -5.70 -10.81
N LEU A 130 -14.67 -6.86 -10.31
CA LEU A 130 -14.50 -8.16 -10.97
C LEU A 130 -15.23 -8.24 -12.31
N LYS A 131 -16.46 -7.72 -12.39
CA LYS A 131 -17.26 -7.66 -13.61
C LYS A 131 -16.56 -6.82 -14.70
N TRP A 132 -16.10 -5.62 -14.36
CA TRP A 132 -15.34 -4.76 -15.26
C TRP A 132 -14.08 -5.46 -15.78
N LEU A 133 -13.33 -6.09 -14.86
CA LEU A 133 -12.12 -6.84 -15.22
C LEU A 133 -12.42 -8.01 -16.15
N ARG A 134 -13.47 -8.80 -15.84
CA ARG A 134 -13.84 -10.00 -16.60
C ARG A 134 -14.26 -9.65 -18.02
N TRP A 135 -15.17 -8.70 -18.17
CA TRP A 135 -15.85 -8.42 -19.44
C TRP A 135 -15.10 -7.40 -20.31
N PHE A 136 -14.49 -6.40 -19.71
CA PHE A 136 -13.89 -5.30 -20.45
C PHE A 136 -12.35 -5.26 -20.34
N GLY A 137 -11.76 -5.96 -19.40
CA GLY A 137 -10.29 -6.06 -19.23
C GLY A 137 -9.68 -4.86 -18.53
N MET A 138 -8.34 -4.75 -18.63
CA MET A 138 -7.54 -3.80 -17.84
C MET A 138 -7.74 -2.33 -18.24
N ARG A 139 -7.92 -2.02 -19.53
CA ARG A 139 -8.02 -0.62 -20.02
C ARG A 139 -9.29 0.09 -19.50
N PRO A 140 -10.50 -0.45 -19.69
CA PRO A 140 -11.72 0.15 -19.14
C PRO A 140 -11.72 0.16 -17.61
N LEU A 141 -11.17 -0.88 -16.96
CA LEU A 141 -11.01 -0.90 -15.51
C LEU A 141 -10.09 0.23 -15.02
N ALA A 142 -8.96 0.46 -15.69
CA ALA A 142 -8.05 1.58 -15.40
C ALA A 142 -8.73 2.95 -15.57
N TRP A 143 -9.61 3.07 -16.57
CA TRP A 143 -10.36 4.29 -16.80
C TRP A 143 -11.35 4.57 -15.67
N TRP A 144 -12.09 3.55 -15.25
CA TRP A 144 -13.03 3.65 -14.14
C TRP A 144 -12.31 3.93 -12.80
N LEU A 145 -11.34 3.10 -12.41
CA LEU A 145 -10.56 3.28 -11.18
C LEU A 145 -9.83 4.63 -11.14
N GLY A 146 -9.28 5.06 -12.28
CA GLY A 146 -8.59 6.35 -12.34
C GLY A 146 -9.49 7.54 -12.04
N ARG A 147 -10.79 7.46 -12.36
CA ARG A 147 -11.76 8.50 -12.00
C ARG A 147 -12.15 8.46 -10.53
N GLU A 148 -12.17 7.29 -9.93
CA GLU A 148 -12.43 7.15 -8.49
C GLU A 148 -11.24 7.60 -7.64
N LEU A 149 -10.03 7.22 -8.04
CA LEU A 149 -8.81 7.55 -7.30
C LEU A 149 -8.41 9.03 -7.45
N PHE A 150 -8.72 9.63 -8.58
CA PHE A 150 -8.30 10.98 -8.95
C PHE A 150 -9.46 11.73 -9.64
N PRO A 151 -10.53 12.13 -8.89
CA PRO A 151 -11.78 12.61 -9.48
C PRO A 151 -11.70 14.01 -10.07
N GLY A 152 -10.87 14.90 -9.55
CA GLY A 152 -10.80 16.31 -9.96
C GLY A 152 -10.21 16.54 -11.35
N PRO A 153 -10.53 17.65 -12.02
CA PRO A 153 -9.88 18.07 -13.27
C PRO A 153 -8.38 18.32 -13.07
N ASP A 154 -8.00 18.88 -11.93
CA ASP A 154 -6.60 19.19 -11.57
C ASP A 154 -5.76 17.93 -11.43
N LEU A 155 -6.38 16.77 -11.22
CA LEU A 155 -5.73 15.46 -11.12
C LEU A 155 -5.63 14.74 -12.48
N ALA A 156 -5.90 15.40 -13.58
CA ALA A 156 -5.93 14.78 -14.92
C ALA A 156 -4.58 14.15 -15.29
N GLN A 157 -3.46 14.79 -14.96
CA GLN A 157 -2.11 14.30 -15.27
C GLN A 157 -1.76 13.05 -14.44
N VAL A 158 -1.99 13.07 -13.13
CA VAL A 158 -1.72 11.90 -12.27
C VAL A 158 -2.65 10.74 -12.63
N ARG A 159 -3.92 11.01 -12.94
CA ARG A 159 -4.88 10.03 -13.46
C ARG A 159 -4.42 9.40 -14.77
N HIS A 160 -3.86 10.18 -15.69
CA HIS A 160 -3.30 9.67 -16.94
C HIS A 160 -2.12 8.74 -16.67
N THR A 161 -1.17 9.16 -15.83
CA THR A 161 0.00 8.36 -15.42
C THR A 161 -0.43 7.04 -14.76
N PHE A 162 -1.40 7.10 -13.84
CA PHE A 162 -1.98 5.91 -13.21
C PHE A 162 -2.51 4.92 -14.25
N ARG A 163 -3.30 5.40 -15.23
CA ARG A 163 -3.87 4.54 -16.27
C ARG A 163 -2.80 3.85 -17.10
N LEU A 164 -1.76 4.57 -17.50
CA LEU A 164 -0.65 4.02 -18.28
C LEU A 164 0.12 2.94 -17.51
N ARG A 165 0.28 3.10 -16.20
CA ARG A 165 0.96 2.13 -15.33
C ARG A 165 0.06 0.94 -15.03
N PHE A 166 -1.19 1.19 -14.66
CA PHE A 166 -2.16 0.16 -14.28
C PHE A 166 -2.40 -0.87 -15.40
N VAL A 167 -2.51 -0.45 -16.66
CA VAL A 167 -2.76 -1.36 -17.79
C VAL A 167 -1.60 -2.31 -18.08
N ARG A 168 -0.43 -2.09 -17.51
CA ARG A 168 0.72 -3.00 -17.62
C ARG A 168 0.57 -4.27 -16.80
N ASN A 169 -0.32 -4.26 -15.80
CA ASN A 169 -0.59 -5.46 -15.00
C ASN A 169 -1.24 -6.54 -15.87
N LYS A 170 -0.80 -7.79 -15.66
CA LYS A 170 -1.42 -8.94 -16.34
C LYS A 170 -2.81 -9.18 -15.78
N LYS A 171 -3.83 -9.23 -16.65
CA LYS A 171 -5.24 -9.43 -16.24
C LYS A 171 -5.41 -10.64 -15.31
N LYS A 172 -4.78 -11.79 -15.64
CA LYS A 172 -4.87 -13.04 -14.86
C LYS A 172 -4.30 -12.83 -13.45
N THR A 173 -3.12 -12.23 -13.34
CA THR A 173 -2.44 -11.99 -12.06
C THR A 173 -3.23 -10.98 -11.21
N TYR A 174 -3.63 -9.85 -11.80
CA TYR A 174 -4.45 -8.85 -11.09
C TYR A 174 -5.77 -9.43 -10.57
N LYS A 175 -6.43 -10.29 -11.38
CA LYS A 175 -7.65 -11.00 -10.96
C LYS A 175 -7.39 -11.87 -9.75
N ALA A 176 -6.34 -12.69 -9.79
CA ALA A 176 -5.98 -13.60 -8.70
C ALA A 176 -5.63 -12.83 -7.41
N LEU A 177 -4.87 -11.73 -7.50
CA LEU A 177 -4.61 -10.83 -6.38
C LEU A 177 -5.90 -10.27 -5.79
N LEU A 178 -6.81 -9.77 -6.63
CA LEU A 178 -8.07 -9.20 -6.17
C LEU A 178 -8.95 -10.26 -5.48
N GLU A 179 -9.01 -11.48 -6.02
CA GLU A 179 -9.81 -12.59 -5.47
C GLU A 179 -9.23 -13.17 -4.17
N ALA A 180 -7.95 -12.94 -3.88
CA ALA A 180 -7.30 -13.40 -2.67
C ALA A 180 -7.47 -12.47 -1.45
N LEU A 181 -8.02 -11.25 -1.63
CA LEU A 181 -8.16 -10.29 -0.54
C LEU A 181 -9.32 -10.59 0.43
N PRO A 182 -10.54 -10.98 -0.03
CA PRO A 182 -11.67 -11.19 0.88
C PRO A 182 -11.39 -12.27 1.92
N GLY A 183 -11.73 -11.97 3.17
CA GLY A 183 -11.53 -12.86 4.31
C GLY A 183 -10.19 -12.68 5.02
N TRP A 184 -9.26 -11.90 4.48
CA TRP A 184 -8.03 -11.58 5.19
C TRP A 184 -8.30 -10.67 6.39
N SER A 185 -7.70 -10.99 7.55
CA SER A 185 -7.78 -10.19 8.77
C SER A 185 -6.58 -10.44 9.68
N VAL A 186 -6.03 -9.36 10.24
CA VAL A 186 -5.06 -9.39 11.34
C VAL A 186 -5.60 -8.70 12.59
N ARG A 187 -6.88 -8.30 12.58
CA ARG A 187 -7.50 -7.49 13.63
C ARG A 187 -7.27 -8.05 15.03
N ALA A 188 -7.44 -9.36 15.20
CA ALA A 188 -7.24 -10.04 16.49
C ALA A 188 -5.77 -10.04 16.97
N ARG A 189 -4.81 -9.77 16.08
CA ARG A 189 -3.36 -9.78 16.37
C ARG A 189 -2.76 -8.38 16.49
N LEU A 190 -3.53 -7.31 16.26
CA LEU A 190 -3.01 -5.93 16.28
C LEU A 190 -2.38 -5.54 17.62
N GLY A 191 -2.90 -6.05 18.73
CA GLY A 191 -2.35 -5.82 20.06
C GLY A 191 -0.91 -6.31 20.27
N SER A 192 -0.39 -7.13 19.36
CA SER A 192 1.01 -7.60 19.36
C SER A 192 1.97 -6.68 18.61
N ILE A 193 1.47 -5.64 17.94
CA ILE A 193 2.30 -4.65 17.21
C ILE A 193 2.60 -3.49 18.17
N TRP A 194 3.80 -3.51 18.75
CA TRP A 194 4.24 -2.52 19.75
C TRP A 194 5.02 -1.35 19.14
N GLN A 195 5.40 -1.45 17.89
CA GLN A 195 6.06 -0.38 17.18
C GLN A 195 5.15 0.86 17.09
N PRO A 196 5.69 2.07 16.95
CA PRO A 196 4.91 3.24 16.61
C PRO A 196 4.19 3.05 15.26
N VAL A 197 2.90 3.38 15.21
CA VAL A 197 2.09 3.26 14.01
C VAL A 197 1.41 4.58 13.72
N ALA A 198 1.71 5.19 12.57
CA ALA A 198 0.96 6.32 12.05
C ALA A 198 -0.08 5.83 11.02
N ILE A 199 -1.34 6.06 11.31
CA ILE A 199 -2.47 5.74 10.43
C ILE A 199 -2.84 7.01 9.68
N ILE A 200 -2.65 7.02 8.37
CA ILE A 200 -3.07 8.11 7.48
C ILE A 200 -4.36 7.69 6.81
N SER A 201 -5.47 8.33 7.18
CA SER A 201 -6.82 8.06 6.68
C SER A 201 -7.37 9.31 6.02
N THR A 202 -7.32 9.39 4.69
CA THR A 202 -7.81 10.56 3.95
C THR A 202 -9.32 10.73 4.02
N SER A 203 -9.80 11.98 3.94
CA SER A 203 -11.22 12.34 4.11
C SER A 203 -12.16 11.75 3.04
N HIS A 204 -11.64 11.48 1.84
CA HIS A 204 -12.43 11.03 0.68
C HIS A 204 -12.06 9.60 0.22
N ASP A 205 -11.77 8.72 1.18
CA ASP A 205 -11.48 7.32 0.87
C ASP A 205 -12.75 6.45 0.79
N TYR A 206 -12.59 5.21 0.35
CA TYR A 206 -13.64 4.22 0.13
C TYR A 206 -14.42 3.84 1.38
N LEU A 207 -13.73 3.66 2.51
CA LEU A 207 -14.35 3.38 3.79
C LEU A 207 -14.54 4.66 4.59
N PRO A 208 -15.66 4.79 5.31
CA PRO A 208 -15.84 5.87 6.28
C PRO A 208 -14.71 5.89 7.31
N LEU A 209 -14.28 7.10 7.70
CA LEU A 209 -13.22 7.29 8.67
C LEU A 209 -13.48 6.51 9.99
N ALA A 210 -14.71 6.55 10.49
CA ALA A 210 -15.09 5.85 11.72
C ALA A 210 -14.81 4.35 11.65
N LYS A 211 -15.15 3.69 10.52
CA LYS A 211 -14.89 2.25 10.32
C LYS A 211 -13.38 1.96 10.27
N ARG A 212 -12.61 2.85 9.65
CA ARG A 212 -11.13 2.69 9.59
C ARG A 212 -10.49 2.85 10.96
N VAL A 213 -10.91 3.86 11.73
CA VAL A 213 -10.44 4.07 13.11
C VAL A 213 -10.76 2.85 13.98
N GLU A 214 -11.97 2.31 13.87
CA GLU A 214 -12.41 1.11 14.59
C GLU A 214 -11.54 -0.11 14.24
N GLN A 215 -11.20 -0.31 12.97
CA GLN A 215 -10.35 -1.42 12.54
C GLN A 215 -8.96 -1.43 13.20
N PHE A 216 -8.44 -0.28 13.58
CA PHE A 216 -7.12 -0.12 14.18
C PHE A 216 -7.13 0.15 15.70
N ALA A 217 -8.29 0.11 16.33
CA ALA A 217 -8.45 0.46 17.75
C ALA A 217 -7.62 -0.40 18.74
N ALA A 218 -7.21 -1.61 18.33
CA ALA A 218 -6.39 -2.50 19.16
C ALA A 218 -4.87 -2.26 19.03
N LEU A 219 -4.42 -1.33 18.19
CA LEU A 219 -3.00 -0.95 18.12
C LEU A 219 -2.62 -0.12 19.35
N PRO A 220 -1.61 -0.53 20.15
CA PRO A 220 -1.29 0.15 21.41
C PRO A 220 -0.64 1.51 21.22
N ASN A 221 0.16 1.70 20.16
CA ASN A 221 0.96 2.89 19.91
C ASN A 221 0.60 3.54 18.57
N ALA A 222 -0.69 3.80 18.34
CA ALA A 222 -1.16 4.36 17.08
C ALA A 222 -1.50 5.85 17.19
N THR A 223 -1.10 6.62 16.17
CA THR A 223 -1.57 7.98 15.91
C THR A 223 -2.40 8.01 14.64
N ILE A 224 -3.41 8.88 14.57
CA ILE A 224 -4.30 8.98 13.42
C ILE A 224 -4.20 10.37 12.80
N HIS A 225 -3.96 10.41 11.50
CA HIS A 225 -3.87 11.62 10.69
C HIS A 225 -4.96 11.58 9.60
N THR A 226 -5.71 12.67 9.46
CA THR A 226 -6.86 12.75 8.54
C THR A 226 -6.70 13.88 7.52
N PRO A 227 -5.71 13.80 6.61
CA PRO A 227 -5.53 14.82 5.59
C PRO A 227 -6.70 14.85 4.61
N ASN A 228 -6.91 16.01 3.98
CA ASN A 228 -7.83 16.13 2.87
C ASN A 228 -7.23 15.48 1.63
N GLY A 229 -7.91 14.51 1.03
CA GLY A 229 -7.42 13.77 -0.14
C GLY A 229 -8.19 12.47 -0.36
N HIS A 230 -7.82 11.76 -1.44
CA HIS A 230 -8.43 10.50 -1.86
C HIS A 230 -7.52 9.30 -1.56
N HIS A 231 -7.93 8.11 -1.97
CA HIS A 231 -7.27 6.84 -1.64
C HIS A 231 -5.78 6.81 -1.97
N ALA A 232 -5.37 7.35 -3.11
CA ALA A 232 -3.97 7.35 -3.57
C ALA A 232 -3.26 8.69 -3.26
N TRP A 233 -3.47 9.24 -2.06
CA TRP A 233 -2.96 10.54 -1.65
C TRP A 233 -1.45 10.76 -1.84
N PRO A 234 -0.54 9.80 -1.65
CA PRO A 234 0.89 9.98 -1.95
C PRO A 234 1.19 10.37 -3.41
N ALA A 235 0.33 9.98 -4.34
CA ALA A 235 0.44 10.33 -5.76
C ALA A 235 -0.41 11.55 -6.13
N GLU A 236 -1.51 11.78 -5.41
CA GLU A 236 -2.43 12.91 -5.60
C GLU A 236 -1.80 14.23 -5.16
N ASP A 237 -1.24 14.26 -3.94
CA ASP A 237 -0.54 15.39 -3.35
C ASP A 237 0.79 14.91 -2.73
N PRO A 238 1.83 14.72 -3.56
CA PRO A 238 3.13 14.28 -3.08
C PRO A 238 3.76 15.25 -2.08
N SER A 239 3.52 16.55 -2.23
CA SER A 239 4.08 17.57 -1.33
C SER A 239 3.50 17.48 0.08
N GLY A 240 2.17 17.46 0.18
CA GLY A 240 1.47 17.32 1.45
C GLY A 240 1.78 15.99 2.13
N PHE A 241 1.81 14.90 1.36
CA PHE A 241 2.18 13.59 1.89
C PHE A 241 3.62 13.57 2.42
N ASN A 242 4.58 14.06 1.64
CA ASN A 242 5.99 14.11 2.04
C ASN A 242 6.21 14.96 3.29
N HIS A 243 5.50 16.08 3.42
CA HIS A 243 5.56 16.93 4.61
C HIS A 243 5.03 16.19 5.86
N LEU A 244 3.91 15.49 5.74
CA LEU A 244 3.36 14.70 6.87
C LEU A 244 4.26 13.52 7.21
N LEU A 245 4.74 12.77 6.21
CA LEU A 245 5.64 11.64 6.42
C LEU A 245 6.93 12.07 7.11
N HIS A 246 7.53 13.17 6.69
CA HIS A 246 8.75 13.72 7.31
C HIS A 246 8.53 14.00 8.81
N ARG A 247 7.43 14.69 9.18
CA ARG A 247 7.11 14.93 10.59
C ARG A 247 6.93 13.65 11.41
N ILE A 248 6.30 12.62 10.81
CA ILE A 248 6.12 11.33 11.48
C ILE A 248 7.48 10.67 11.75
N LEU A 249 8.37 10.68 10.76
CA LEU A 249 9.70 10.07 10.89
C LEU A 249 10.62 10.81 11.86
N GLU A 250 10.44 12.13 12.05
CA GLU A 250 11.22 12.93 13.00
C GLU A 250 10.73 12.81 14.45
N THR A 251 9.49 12.42 14.67
CA THR A 251 8.90 12.35 16.02
C THR A 251 9.28 11.06 16.75
N HIS A 252 9.83 10.10 16.07
CA HIS A 252 10.16 8.75 16.58
C HIS A 252 11.57 8.32 16.22
#